data_c518025ede92f6f3259d3200beb410e6
#
_entry.id   c518025ede92f6f3259d3200beb410e6
#
_cell.length_a   1.000
_cell.length_b   1.000
_cell.length_c   1.000
_cell.angle_alpha   90.00
_cell.angle_beta   90.00
_cell.angle_gamma   90.00
#
_symmetry.space_group_name_H-M   'P 1'
#
loop_
_entity.id
_entity.type
_entity.pdbx_description
1 polymer ?
#
loop_
_entity_poly.entity_id
_entity_poly.type
_entity_poly.pdbx_seq_one_letter_code
_entity_poly.pdbx_strand_id
1 'polypeptide(L)'
;MPAYYATSQPSSRGYIPLIVESHQGRPTKVEGNPSYLPYGGSTDIYSQASVLDLYDPDRAQGSFSRQSLKSGVNRWKKVSTSSILESLTEEVSNGKVALLANHSHSLTRQSLIQKAKAKGIKFFEHDVVDYCSAERQLGKALGAKLGMRAVPKLGSAKRVLSLDNDFLGNREANELANSKSFMGGRKVLNPGDAKKMNRLYVVEADLSRTGGVADHRLRLDSSAMTAFASLVAAELLSKTKAADGALLTHLKKLGAGAKEHQAWASETVADLLSRPKQSVVLAGSHLPKEVQLLAYAMNRALGSIGQTIDYIETNHTDGSIDSLAKLVKDGEIERLIILGGNPVYHTKGFINWEELSKKLKYVVRLGSSIDESSQI
;
A
#
# COMPACT_ATOMS: atom_id res chain seq x y z
N MET A 1 35.90 1.94 15.67
CA MET A 1 34.91 0.84 15.78
C MET A 1 33.65 1.26 15.03
N PRO A 2 32.90 0.35 14.40
CA PRO A 2 31.60 0.66 13.85
C PRO A 2 30.63 1.02 14.97
N ALA A 3 29.71 1.95 14.69
CA ALA A 3 28.57 2.28 15.53
C ALA A 3 27.29 1.77 14.87
N TYR A 4 26.34 1.32 15.68
CA TYR A 4 25.06 0.77 15.21
C TYR A 4 23.90 1.63 15.70
N TYR A 5 23.00 1.99 14.79
CA TYR A 5 21.85 2.85 15.06
C TYR A 5 20.56 2.16 14.66
N ALA A 6 19.59 2.12 15.58
CA ALA A 6 18.24 1.69 15.28
C ALA A 6 17.48 2.82 14.58
N THR A 7 16.82 2.47 13.47
CA THR A 7 16.00 3.39 12.68
C THR A 7 14.88 2.63 11.97
N SER A 8 14.18 3.28 11.05
CA SER A 8 13.20 2.64 10.17
C SER A 8 13.17 3.28 8.80
N GLN A 9 12.92 2.48 7.77
CA GLN A 9 12.62 2.94 6.42
C GLN A 9 11.10 3.05 6.27
N PRO A 10 10.55 4.27 6.10
CA PRO A 10 9.12 4.43 5.83
C PRO A 10 8.77 4.05 4.39
N SER A 11 7.58 3.53 4.20
CA SER A 11 6.98 3.28 2.89
C SER A 11 5.49 3.63 2.91
N SER A 12 4.86 3.71 1.73
CA SER A 12 3.40 3.90 1.61
C SER A 12 2.58 2.78 2.26
N ARG A 13 3.20 1.61 2.49
CA ARG A 13 2.55 0.42 3.05
C ARG A 13 2.90 0.16 4.52
N GLY A 14 3.75 0.98 5.12
CA GLY A 14 4.17 0.82 6.50
C GLY A 14 5.59 1.33 6.75
N TYR A 15 6.37 0.59 7.52
CA TYR A 15 7.77 0.87 7.80
C TYR A 15 8.54 -0.43 8.03
N ILE A 16 9.84 -0.40 7.74
CA ILE A 16 10.73 -1.54 7.99
C ILE A 16 11.74 -1.09 9.06
N PRO A 17 11.73 -1.70 10.25
CA PRO A 17 12.70 -1.41 11.30
C PRO A 17 14.08 -1.93 10.92
N LEU A 18 15.08 -1.07 11.06
CA LEU A 18 16.42 -1.28 10.58
C LEU A 18 17.47 -1.06 11.68
N ILE A 19 18.61 -1.70 11.49
CA ILE A 19 19.88 -1.37 12.14
C ILE A 19 20.83 -0.87 11.08
N VAL A 20 21.40 0.31 11.29
CA VAL A 20 22.36 0.91 10.37
C VAL A 20 23.75 0.88 11.01
N GLU A 21 24.69 0.24 10.33
CA GLU A 21 26.09 0.28 10.66
C GLU A 21 26.73 1.55 10.10
N SER A 22 27.49 2.24 10.93
CA SER A 22 28.16 3.50 10.57
C SER A 22 29.63 3.45 10.95
N HIS A 23 30.50 3.83 10.01
CA HIS A 23 31.92 4.01 10.23
C HIS A 23 32.27 5.49 10.19
N GLN A 24 32.80 6.03 11.29
CA GLN A 24 33.20 7.45 11.39
C GLN A 24 32.07 8.42 10.98
N GLY A 25 30.84 8.11 11.38
CA GLY A 25 29.65 8.91 11.02
C GLY A 25 29.11 8.66 9.60
N ARG A 26 29.66 7.73 8.84
CA ARG A 26 29.18 7.36 7.50
C ARG A 26 28.40 6.05 7.56
N PRO A 27 27.10 6.02 7.25
CA PRO A 27 26.36 4.80 7.11
C PRO A 27 26.93 3.93 5.98
N THR A 28 27.19 2.65 6.25
CA THR A 28 27.84 1.75 5.30
C THR A 28 27.02 0.49 5.02
N LYS A 29 26.16 0.08 5.96
CA LYS A 29 25.33 -1.11 5.83
C LYS A 29 24.00 -0.93 6.52
N VAL A 30 22.95 -1.47 5.93
CA VAL A 30 21.60 -1.50 6.49
C VAL A 30 21.17 -2.95 6.64
N GLU A 31 20.68 -3.31 7.83
CA GLU A 31 20.15 -4.63 8.15
C GLU A 31 18.78 -4.49 8.81
N GLY A 32 17.97 -5.56 8.77
CA GLY A 32 16.71 -5.60 9.52
C GLY A 32 16.96 -5.64 11.01
N ASN A 33 16.11 -4.97 11.79
CA ASN A 33 16.23 -4.96 13.25
C ASN A 33 15.74 -6.30 13.86
N PRO A 34 16.63 -7.12 14.44
CA PRO A 34 16.25 -8.42 15.00
C PRO A 34 15.34 -8.30 16.24
N SER A 35 15.36 -7.14 16.92
CA SER A 35 14.49 -6.90 18.07
C SER A 35 13.03 -6.68 17.67
N TYR A 36 12.74 -6.44 16.39
CA TYR A 36 11.38 -6.35 15.89
C TYR A 36 10.87 -7.74 15.50
N LEU A 37 10.23 -8.41 16.44
CA LEU A 37 9.81 -9.80 16.33
C LEU A 37 8.96 -10.13 15.10
N PRO A 38 8.03 -9.29 14.62
CA PRO A 38 7.24 -9.61 13.43
C PRO A 38 8.08 -9.88 12.18
N TYR A 39 9.20 -9.15 12.00
CA TYR A 39 10.10 -9.33 10.86
C TYR A 39 11.31 -10.22 11.19
N GLY A 40 11.70 -10.29 12.47
CA GLY A 40 12.78 -11.15 12.94
C GLY A 40 14.15 -10.87 12.32
N GLY A 41 14.43 -9.59 12.06
CA GLY A 41 15.67 -9.16 11.41
C GLY A 41 15.63 -9.23 9.88
N SER A 42 14.49 -9.58 9.27
CA SER A 42 14.35 -9.53 7.81
C SER A 42 14.23 -8.10 7.31
N THR A 43 14.69 -7.88 6.08
CA THR A 43 14.59 -6.60 5.36
C THR A 43 14.37 -6.87 3.86
N ASP A 44 13.98 -5.85 3.12
CA ASP A 44 13.80 -5.93 1.67
C ASP A 44 14.99 -5.32 0.90
N ILE A 45 14.99 -5.53 -0.41
CA ILE A 45 16.04 -5.03 -1.30
C ILE A 45 16.09 -3.50 -1.33
N TYR A 46 14.95 -2.81 -1.22
CA TYR A 46 14.89 -1.35 -1.25
C TYR A 46 15.48 -0.74 0.02
N SER A 47 15.15 -1.33 1.18
CA SER A 47 15.75 -0.92 2.45
C SER A 47 17.26 -1.17 2.47
N GLN A 48 17.73 -2.30 1.95
CA GLN A 48 19.17 -2.57 1.82
C GLN A 48 19.86 -1.54 0.91
N ALA A 49 19.25 -1.21 -0.23
CA ALA A 49 19.78 -0.26 -1.18
C ALA A 49 19.71 1.21 -0.70
N SER A 50 18.88 1.53 0.29
CA SER A 50 18.65 2.92 0.74
C SER A 50 19.91 3.64 1.23
N VAL A 51 20.94 2.90 1.63
CA VAL A 51 22.23 3.49 1.97
C VAL A 51 22.87 4.22 0.78
N LEU A 52 22.62 3.78 -0.45
CA LEU A 52 23.15 4.39 -1.67
C LEU A 52 22.57 5.78 -1.92
N ASP A 53 21.31 6.02 -1.51
CA ASP A 53 20.64 7.33 -1.65
C ASP A 53 21.37 8.45 -0.90
N LEU A 54 22.16 8.09 0.15
CA LEU A 54 22.95 9.06 0.90
C LEU A 54 24.18 9.54 0.13
N TYR A 55 24.67 8.73 -0.79
CA TYR A 55 25.90 8.97 -1.57
C TYR A 55 25.59 9.30 -3.03
N ASP A 56 24.31 9.39 -3.38
CA ASP A 56 23.89 9.78 -4.73
C ASP A 56 24.39 11.20 -5.06
N PRO A 57 25.17 11.40 -6.14
CA PRO A 57 25.66 12.70 -6.54
C PRO A 57 24.56 13.69 -6.90
N ASP A 58 23.38 13.20 -7.32
CA ASP A 58 22.21 14.02 -7.67
C ASP A 58 21.36 14.39 -6.44
N ARG A 59 21.75 13.91 -5.26
CA ARG A 59 21.08 14.27 -4.02
C ARG A 59 21.22 15.76 -3.72
N ALA A 60 20.13 16.43 -3.37
CA ALA A 60 20.11 17.84 -3.01
C ALA A 60 21.06 18.14 -1.81
N GLN A 61 22.05 19.02 -2.04
CA GLN A 61 23.08 19.38 -1.06
C GLN A 61 22.68 20.57 -0.17
N GLY A 62 21.40 20.78 0.02
CA GLY A 62 20.85 21.86 0.85
C GLY A 62 19.49 22.34 0.40
N SER A 63 19.14 23.51 0.89
CA SER A 63 17.88 24.17 0.55
C SER A 63 18.12 25.18 -0.57
N PHE A 64 17.18 25.26 -1.51
CA PHE A 64 17.30 26.10 -2.70
C PHE A 64 16.00 26.89 -2.92
N SER A 65 16.16 28.13 -3.41
CA SER A 65 15.07 28.94 -3.93
C SER A 65 15.20 29.08 -5.45
N ARG A 66 14.09 28.91 -6.17
CA ARG A 66 14.03 29.09 -7.62
C ARG A 66 13.85 30.57 -7.94
N GLN A 67 14.68 31.09 -8.81
CA GLN A 67 14.59 32.42 -9.35
C GLN A 67 14.33 32.32 -10.85
N SER A 68 13.17 32.83 -11.32
CA SER A 68 12.90 32.98 -12.75
C SER A 68 13.65 34.20 -13.28
N LEU A 69 14.54 33.98 -14.24
CA LEU A 69 15.22 35.05 -14.93
C LEU A 69 14.33 35.60 -16.09
N LYS A 70 14.54 36.87 -16.48
CA LYS A 70 13.85 37.50 -17.62
C LYS A 70 14.02 36.72 -18.92
N SER A 71 15.07 35.91 -19.05
CA SER A 71 15.34 35.00 -20.17
C SER A 71 14.47 33.73 -20.19
N GLY A 72 13.58 33.50 -19.20
CA GLY A 72 12.80 32.28 -19.08
C GLY A 72 13.57 31.09 -18.45
N VAL A 73 14.85 31.26 -18.15
CA VAL A 73 15.68 30.25 -17.54
C VAL A 73 15.53 30.29 -16.00
N ASN A 74 15.25 29.16 -15.39
CA ASN A 74 15.22 29.06 -13.93
C ASN A 74 16.65 28.93 -13.37
N ARG A 75 16.98 29.71 -12.37
CA ARG A 75 18.24 29.62 -11.62
C ARG A 75 17.95 29.19 -10.18
N TRP A 76 18.69 28.21 -9.71
CA TRP A 76 18.66 27.77 -8.33
C TRP A 76 19.67 28.55 -7.50
N LYS A 77 19.21 29.17 -6.41
CA LYS A 77 20.04 29.85 -5.41
C LYS A 77 19.98 29.07 -4.13
N LYS A 78 21.14 28.69 -3.58
CA LYS A 78 21.24 28.08 -2.25
C LYS A 78 20.81 29.10 -1.20
N VAL A 79 19.97 28.68 -0.26
CA VAL A 79 19.41 29.49 0.82
C VAL A 79 19.49 28.73 2.13
N SER A 80 19.31 29.43 3.26
CA SER A 80 19.24 28.74 4.55
C SER A 80 17.89 28.04 4.72
N THR A 81 17.88 26.91 5.43
CA THR A 81 16.64 26.23 5.79
C THR A 81 15.76 27.12 6.67
N SER A 82 16.35 27.92 7.56
CA SER A 82 15.63 28.89 8.40
C SER A 82 14.85 29.90 7.56
N SER A 83 15.46 30.46 6.51
CA SER A 83 14.74 31.43 5.64
C SER A 83 13.55 30.80 4.90
N ILE A 84 13.63 29.51 4.53
CA ILE A 84 12.47 28.80 3.95
C ILE A 84 11.38 28.61 5.01
N LEU A 85 11.73 28.23 6.24
CA LEU A 85 10.75 28.02 7.31
C LEU A 85 10.06 29.33 7.72
N GLU A 86 10.80 30.45 7.75
CA GLU A 86 10.25 31.79 7.98
C GLU A 86 9.24 32.17 6.88
N SER A 87 9.65 32.07 5.60
CA SER A 87 8.78 32.31 4.47
C SER A 87 7.56 31.40 4.47
N LEU A 88 7.72 30.11 4.75
CA LEU A 88 6.62 29.15 4.86
C LEU A 88 5.63 29.55 5.96
N THR A 89 6.12 30.00 7.11
CA THR A 89 5.28 30.44 8.24
C THR A 89 4.44 31.65 7.86
N GLU A 90 5.04 32.62 7.19
CA GLU A 90 4.36 33.80 6.68
C GLU A 90 3.30 33.44 5.64
N GLU A 91 3.66 32.62 4.65
CA GLU A 91 2.76 32.23 3.59
C GLU A 91 1.59 31.35 4.06
N VAL A 92 1.81 30.51 5.06
CA VAL A 92 0.73 29.70 5.69
C VAL A 92 -0.28 30.60 6.40
N SER A 93 0.18 31.71 7.03
CA SER A 93 -0.72 32.66 7.70
C SER A 93 -1.65 33.41 6.73
N ASN A 94 -1.26 33.53 5.47
CA ASN A 94 -2.07 34.13 4.40
C ASN A 94 -3.25 33.24 3.92
N GLY A 95 -3.34 32.00 4.40
CA GLY A 95 -4.44 31.07 4.07
C GLY A 95 -4.38 30.46 2.68
N LYS A 96 -5.44 29.76 2.24
CA LYS A 96 -5.55 29.05 0.97
C LYS A 96 -4.41 28.07 0.72
N VAL A 97 -4.03 27.31 1.74
CA VAL A 97 -2.88 26.41 1.73
C VAL A 97 -3.34 24.96 1.52
N ALA A 98 -2.65 24.26 0.64
CA ALA A 98 -2.73 22.81 0.50
C ALA A 98 -1.41 22.13 0.90
N LEU A 99 -1.53 20.99 1.54
CA LEU A 99 -0.45 20.05 1.84
C LEU A 99 -0.70 18.77 1.03
N LEU A 100 0.20 18.49 0.09
CA LEU A 100 0.20 17.26 -0.71
C LEU A 100 1.31 16.34 -0.22
N ALA A 101 1.00 15.08 0.03
CA ALA A 101 1.98 14.12 0.47
C ALA A 101 1.64 12.70 0.03
N ASN A 102 2.61 11.78 0.08
CA ASN A 102 2.35 10.35 -0.08
C ASN A 102 1.53 9.82 1.09
N HIS A 103 0.83 8.71 0.89
CA HIS A 103 0.13 8.01 1.96
C HIS A 103 1.12 7.54 3.05
N SER A 104 0.66 7.52 4.30
CA SER A 104 1.46 7.03 5.42
C SER A 104 0.59 6.53 6.57
N HIS A 105 0.98 5.39 7.14
CA HIS A 105 0.35 4.82 8.32
C HIS A 105 0.95 5.34 9.65
N SER A 106 1.87 6.32 9.61
CA SER A 106 2.45 6.92 10.80
C SER A 106 1.40 7.66 11.63
N LEU A 107 1.19 7.22 12.87
CA LEU A 107 0.28 7.86 13.81
C LEU A 107 0.72 9.28 14.16
N THR A 108 2.03 9.51 14.27
CA THR A 108 2.60 10.84 14.50
C THR A 108 2.27 11.78 13.34
N ARG A 109 2.47 11.32 12.11
CA ARG A 109 2.13 12.10 10.91
C ARG A 109 0.63 12.39 10.85
N GLN A 110 -0.23 11.42 11.15
CA GLN A 110 -1.68 11.63 11.20
C GLN A 110 -2.06 12.69 12.23
N SER A 111 -1.46 12.67 13.43
CA SER A 111 -1.66 13.71 14.46
C SER A 111 -1.24 15.09 13.95
N LEU A 112 -0.10 15.20 13.28
CA LEU A 112 0.38 16.46 12.69
C LEU A 112 -0.56 16.97 11.59
N ILE A 113 -1.05 16.08 10.74
CA ILE A 113 -2.04 16.42 9.68
C ILE A 113 -3.35 16.96 10.31
N GLN A 114 -3.84 16.34 11.39
CA GLN A 114 -5.03 16.85 12.09
C GLN A 114 -4.78 18.27 12.66
N LYS A 115 -3.59 18.52 13.23
CA LYS A 115 -3.22 19.87 13.69
C LYS A 115 -3.14 20.87 12.54
N ALA A 116 -2.63 20.46 11.38
CA ALA A 116 -2.57 21.31 10.18
C ALA A 116 -3.99 21.62 9.66
N LYS A 117 -4.87 20.61 9.59
CA LYS A 117 -6.28 20.79 9.20
C LYS A 117 -7.01 21.75 10.15
N ALA A 118 -6.77 21.66 11.45
CA ALA A 118 -7.35 22.58 12.44
C ALA A 118 -6.92 24.05 12.23
N LYS A 119 -5.78 24.29 11.56
CA LYS A 119 -5.31 25.60 11.12
C LYS A 119 -5.78 26.01 9.72
N GLY A 120 -6.72 25.27 9.12
CA GLY A 120 -7.29 25.57 7.79
C GLY A 120 -6.46 25.07 6.61
N ILE A 121 -5.40 24.28 6.82
CA ILE A 121 -4.62 23.67 5.74
C ILE A 121 -5.40 22.48 5.18
N LYS A 122 -5.68 22.47 3.88
CA LYS A 122 -6.33 21.36 3.19
C LYS A 122 -5.28 20.28 2.89
N PHE A 123 -5.57 19.03 3.21
CA PHE A 123 -4.64 17.91 3.06
C PHE A 123 -5.06 16.98 1.92
N PHE A 124 -4.09 16.58 1.09
CA PHE A 124 -4.26 15.70 -0.07
C PHE A 124 -3.21 14.61 -0.06
N GLU A 125 -3.60 13.44 -0.56
CA GLU A 125 -2.69 12.30 -0.74
C GLU A 125 -2.59 11.92 -2.20
N HIS A 126 -1.37 11.56 -2.62
CA HIS A 126 -1.12 10.98 -3.93
C HIS A 126 0.06 10.01 -3.87
N ASP A 127 -0.20 8.80 -4.30
CA ASP A 127 0.80 7.78 -4.61
C ASP A 127 0.65 7.34 -6.06
N VAL A 128 1.76 6.94 -6.70
CA VAL A 128 1.75 6.46 -8.08
C VAL A 128 0.88 5.21 -8.23
N VAL A 129 0.99 4.31 -7.25
CA VAL A 129 0.17 3.11 -7.12
C VAL A 129 -0.68 3.25 -5.87
N ASP A 130 -1.98 3.30 -6.05
CA ASP A 130 -2.93 3.44 -4.95
C ASP A 130 -3.20 2.08 -4.27
N TYR A 131 -2.29 1.67 -3.41
CA TYR A 131 -2.45 0.46 -2.60
C TYR A 131 -3.60 0.53 -1.59
N CYS A 132 -4.12 1.72 -1.31
CA CYS A 132 -5.18 1.93 -0.34
C CYS A 132 -6.58 1.97 -0.96
N SER A 133 -6.70 1.86 -2.28
CA SER A 133 -7.99 1.86 -2.98
C SER A 133 -8.90 0.74 -2.50
N ALA A 134 -8.39 -0.49 -2.40
CA ALA A 134 -9.14 -1.62 -1.88
C ALA A 134 -9.64 -1.39 -0.45
N GLU A 135 -8.80 -0.81 0.42
CA GLU A 135 -9.17 -0.52 1.82
C GLU A 135 -10.31 0.50 1.90
N ARG A 136 -10.24 1.60 1.12
CA ARG A 136 -11.30 2.61 1.06
C ARG A 136 -12.60 2.02 0.51
N GLN A 137 -12.52 1.23 -0.56
CA GLN A 137 -13.69 0.62 -1.18
C GLN A 137 -14.35 -0.41 -0.25
N LEU A 138 -13.55 -1.25 0.40
CA LEU A 138 -14.05 -2.24 1.36
C LEU A 138 -14.67 -1.54 2.58
N GLY A 139 -14.00 -0.54 3.14
CA GLY A 139 -14.52 0.24 4.26
C GLY A 139 -15.86 0.88 3.94
N LYS A 140 -15.97 1.57 2.80
CA LYS A 140 -17.24 2.17 2.33
C LYS A 140 -18.35 1.14 2.19
N ALA A 141 -18.06 -0.02 1.64
CA ALA A 141 -19.04 -1.09 1.44
C ALA A 141 -19.50 -1.74 2.75
N LEU A 142 -18.64 -1.79 3.77
CA LEU A 142 -18.94 -2.35 5.10
C LEU A 142 -19.40 -1.30 6.11
N GLY A 143 -19.58 -0.04 5.69
CA GLY A 143 -20.05 1.04 6.55
C GLY A 143 -19.00 1.60 7.53
N ALA A 144 -17.71 1.33 7.30
CA ALA A 144 -16.65 1.97 8.05
C ALA A 144 -16.50 3.45 7.65
N LYS A 145 -16.03 4.29 8.59
CA LYS A 145 -15.94 5.74 8.35
C LYS A 145 -14.95 6.12 7.26
N LEU A 146 -13.82 5.41 7.17
CA LEU A 146 -12.71 5.77 6.27
C LEU A 146 -12.28 4.60 5.39
N GLY A 147 -11.64 3.59 5.96
CA GLY A 147 -11.19 2.44 5.20
C GLY A 147 -11.15 1.18 6.06
N MET A 148 -10.97 0.03 5.45
CA MET A 148 -10.85 -1.25 6.14
C MET A 148 -9.79 -2.12 5.48
N ARG A 149 -8.77 -2.46 6.25
CA ARG A 149 -7.64 -3.29 5.82
C ARG A 149 -7.83 -4.74 6.28
N ALA A 150 -7.64 -5.65 5.36
CA ALA A 150 -7.46 -7.06 5.66
C ALA A 150 -6.03 -7.33 6.15
N VAL A 151 -5.90 -7.91 7.33
CA VAL A 151 -4.61 -8.25 7.96
C VAL A 151 -4.56 -9.76 8.18
N PRO A 152 -3.86 -10.52 7.32
CA PRO A 152 -3.79 -11.97 7.44
C PRO A 152 -2.91 -12.41 8.62
N LYS A 153 -3.32 -13.48 9.30
CA LYS A 153 -2.58 -14.19 10.35
C LYS A 153 -2.11 -15.53 9.80
N LEU A 154 -1.19 -15.52 8.85
CA LEU A 154 -0.80 -16.68 8.05
C LEU A 154 -0.17 -17.82 8.87
N GLY A 155 0.39 -17.53 10.04
CA GLY A 155 0.88 -18.55 10.96
C GLY A 155 -0.21 -19.47 11.50
N SER A 156 -1.47 -18.98 11.57
CA SER A 156 -2.65 -19.76 12.00
C SER A 156 -3.37 -20.43 10.83
N ALA A 157 -3.05 -20.05 9.59
CA ALA A 157 -3.73 -20.56 8.39
C ALA A 157 -3.17 -21.93 7.98
N LYS A 158 -4.07 -22.89 7.75
CA LYS A 158 -3.74 -24.22 7.20
C LYS A 158 -4.12 -24.34 5.73
N ARG A 159 -5.08 -23.54 5.27
CA ARG A 159 -5.48 -23.41 3.86
C ARG A 159 -5.52 -21.94 3.49
N VAL A 160 -4.86 -21.61 2.43
CA VAL A 160 -4.79 -20.24 1.91
C VAL A 160 -5.23 -20.25 0.45
N LEU A 161 -6.26 -19.49 0.12
CA LEU A 161 -6.60 -19.14 -1.26
C LEU A 161 -6.16 -17.70 -1.51
N SER A 162 -5.24 -17.52 -2.44
CA SER A 162 -4.80 -16.22 -2.92
C SER A 162 -5.43 -15.93 -4.28
N LEU A 163 -6.23 -14.89 -4.35
CA LEU A 163 -6.78 -14.31 -5.57
C LEU A 163 -5.90 -13.13 -5.96
N ASP A 164 -4.88 -13.40 -6.76
CA ASP A 164 -3.87 -12.43 -7.25
C ASP A 164 -3.27 -11.55 -6.13
N ASN A 165 -3.12 -12.13 -4.93
CA ASN A 165 -2.54 -11.48 -3.77
C ASN A 165 -1.11 -12.01 -3.55
N ASP A 166 -0.10 -11.22 -3.94
CA ASP A 166 1.31 -11.58 -3.77
C ASP A 166 1.80 -11.24 -2.35
N PHE A 167 1.23 -11.88 -1.33
CA PHE A 167 1.56 -11.62 0.07
C PHE A 167 3.00 -11.96 0.48
N LEU A 168 3.75 -12.69 -0.35
CA LEU A 168 5.18 -12.96 -0.19
C LEU A 168 6.05 -11.97 -0.98
N GLY A 169 5.45 -11.17 -1.83
CA GLY A 169 6.10 -10.17 -2.65
C GLY A 169 5.81 -8.75 -2.18
N ASN A 170 6.48 -7.81 -2.80
CA ASN A 170 6.41 -6.38 -2.46
C ASN A 170 5.15 -5.65 -2.98
N ARG A 171 4.20 -6.37 -3.56
CA ARG A 171 2.92 -5.80 -4.04
C ARG A 171 1.91 -5.60 -2.91
N GLU A 172 2.06 -6.34 -1.80
CA GLU A 172 1.14 -6.28 -0.66
C GLU A 172 1.84 -5.74 0.60
N ALA A 173 1.04 -5.30 1.57
CA ALA A 173 1.58 -4.81 2.84
C ALA A 173 2.09 -5.97 3.72
N ASN A 174 3.10 -5.68 4.54
CA ASN A 174 3.66 -6.61 5.53
C ASN A 174 4.27 -7.90 4.94
N GLU A 175 4.83 -7.85 3.73
CA GLU A 175 5.40 -9.01 3.05
C GLU A 175 6.42 -9.78 3.91
N LEU A 176 7.24 -9.08 4.70
CA LEU A 176 8.27 -9.70 5.56
C LEU A 176 7.63 -10.51 6.70
N ALA A 177 6.62 -9.94 7.37
CA ALA A 177 5.88 -10.63 8.42
C ALA A 177 5.04 -11.79 7.85
N ASN A 178 4.41 -11.57 6.70
CA ASN A 178 3.64 -12.58 5.98
C ASN A 178 4.53 -13.76 5.56
N SER A 179 5.70 -13.46 4.98
CA SER A 179 6.68 -14.48 4.58
C SER A 179 7.16 -15.30 5.77
N LYS A 180 7.56 -14.64 6.85
CA LYS A 180 8.01 -15.33 8.07
C LYS A 180 6.91 -16.24 8.64
N SER A 181 5.69 -15.74 8.78
CA SER A 181 4.60 -16.48 9.40
C SER A 181 4.08 -17.62 8.50
N PHE A 182 3.97 -17.40 7.19
CA PHE A 182 3.57 -18.43 6.23
C PHE A 182 4.60 -19.54 6.12
N MET A 183 5.90 -19.20 5.94
CA MET A 183 6.99 -20.17 5.82
C MET A 183 7.23 -20.93 7.13
N GLY A 184 6.91 -20.33 8.27
CA GLY A 184 6.88 -21.05 9.55
C GLY A 184 5.95 -22.28 9.54
N GLY A 185 4.83 -22.20 8.82
CA GLY A 185 3.90 -23.32 8.62
C GLY A 185 4.37 -24.37 7.61
N ARG A 186 5.50 -24.14 6.92
CA ARG A 186 6.13 -25.06 5.95
C ARG A 186 7.45 -25.65 6.44
N LYS A 187 7.86 -25.30 7.63
CA LYS A 187 9.09 -25.82 8.23
C LYS A 187 8.91 -27.30 8.60
N VAL A 188 9.60 -28.18 7.88
CA VAL A 188 9.61 -29.63 8.11
C VAL A 188 10.98 -30.00 8.68
N LEU A 189 11.03 -30.36 9.95
CA LEU A 189 12.25 -30.84 10.61
C LEU A 189 12.23 -32.36 10.75
N ASN A 190 11.03 -32.97 10.81
CA ASN A 190 10.81 -34.39 10.96
C ASN A 190 9.72 -34.87 9.97
N PRO A 191 9.70 -36.15 9.57
CA PRO A 191 8.68 -36.66 8.63
C PRO A 191 7.23 -36.40 9.05
N GLY A 192 6.94 -36.37 10.35
CA GLY A 192 5.60 -36.06 10.87
C GLY A 192 5.14 -34.62 10.65
N ASP A 193 6.06 -33.70 10.44
CA ASP A 193 5.74 -32.29 10.25
C ASP A 193 5.15 -32.02 8.85
N ALA A 194 5.47 -32.87 7.86
CA ALA A 194 4.90 -32.77 6.52
C ALA A 194 3.36 -32.78 6.52
N LYS A 195 2.75 -33.57 7.40
CA LYS A 195 1.30 -33.65 7.58
C LYS A 195 0.68 -32.39 8.17
N LYS A 196 1.49 -31.51 8.79
CA LYS A 196 1.07 -30.28 9.45
C LYS A 196 1.24 -29.05 8.57
N MET A 197 1.88 -29.19 7.40
CA MET A 197 2.10 -28.08 6.47
C MET A 197 0.80 -27.38 6.08
N ASN A 198 0.89 -26.06 5.90
CA ASN A 198 -0.17 -25.32 5.26
C ASN A 198 -0.24 -25.67 3.76
N ARG A 199 -1.37 -25.39 3.12
CA ARG A 199 -1.58 -25.56 1.68
C ARG A 199 -2.00 -24.23 1.06
N LEU A 200 -1.39 -23.92 -0.09
CA LEU A 200 -1.56 -22.67 -0.79
C LEU A 200 -2.12 -22.91 -2.19
N TYR A 201 -3.28 -22.32 -2.43
CA TYR A 201 -3.92 -22.19 -3.72
C TYR A 201 -3.71 -20.76 -4.22
N VAL A 202 -3.17 -20.60 -5.43
CA VAL A 202 -2.95 -19.28 -6.04
C VAL A 202 -3.63 -19.21 -7.39
N VAL A 203 -4.40 -18.17 -7.59
CA VAL A 203 -5.00 -17.81 -8.88
C VAL A 203 -4.46 -16.44 -9.27
N GLU A 204 -3.73 -16.38 -10.37
CA GLU A 204 -3.01 -15.16 -10.78
C GLU A 204 -2.74 -15.15 -12.28
N ALA A 205 -2.58 -13.96 -12.85
CA ALA A 205 -2.25 -13.81 -14.26
C ALA A 205 -0.74 -13.97 -14.51
N ASP A 206 0.08 -13.33 -13.67
CA ASP A 206 1.53 -13.34 -13.73
C ASP A 206 2.13 -14.30 -12.68
N LEU A 207 3.35 -14.79 -12.89
CA LEU A 207 4.03 -15.63 -11.90
C LEU A 207 4.64 -14.76 -10.80
N SER A 208 3.93 -14.66 -9.68
CA SER A 208 4.39 -13.95 -8.49
C SER A 208 5.32 -14.81 -7.62
N ARG A 209 5.94 -14.19 -6.58
CA ARG A 209 6.67 -14.94 -5.54
C ARG A 209 5.74 -15.92 -4.82
N THR A 210 4.51 -15.49 -4.55
CA THR A 210 3.48 -16.33 -3.90
C THR A 210 3.09 -17.49 -4.82
N GLY A 211 2.91 -17.25 -6.11
CA GLY A 211 2.62 -18.29 -7.09
C GLY A 211 3.76 -19.29 -7.27
N GLY A 212 5.02 -18.83 -7.15
CA GLY A 212 6.21 -19.69 -7.25
C GLY A 212 6.35 -20.73 -6.15
N VAL A 213 5.67 -20.55 -5.00
CA VAL A 213 5.66 -21.50 -3.87
C VAL A 213 4.30 -22.16 -3.64
N ALA A 214 3.35 -21.96 -4.55
CA ALA A 214 2.01 -22.52 -4.45
C ALA A 214 2.02 -24.05 -4.57
N ASP A 215 1.15 -24.73 -3.81
CA ASP A 215 0.89 -26.16 -3.96
C ASP A 215 -0.02 -26.40 -5.18
N HIS A 216 -0.97 -25.48 -5.39
CA HIS A 216 -1.88 -25.48 -6.53
C HIS A 216 -1.94 -24.08 -7.11
N ARG A 217 -1.51 -23.94 -8.36
CA ARG A 217 -1.54 -22.67 -9.07
C ARG A 217 -2.44 -22.75 -10.30
N LEU A 218 -3.35 -21.81 -10.45
CA LEU A 218 -4.15 -21.59 -11.63
C LEU A 218 -3.73 -20.29 -12.30
N ARG A 219 -3.23 -20.38 -13.54
CA ARG A 219 -3.03 -19.20 -14.37
C ARG A 219 -4.37 -18.74 -14.91
N LEU A 220 -4.74 -17.49 -14.63
CA LEU A 220 -6.02 -16.91 -15.02
C LEU A 220 -5.81 -15.44 -15.41
N ASP A 221 -6.41 -15.02 -16.51
CA ASP A 221 -6.35 -13.62 -16.93
C ASP A 221 -7.00 -12.71 -15.88
N SER A 222 -6.42 -11.54 -15.65
CA SER A 222 -6.93 -10.57 -14.66
C SER A 222 -8.38 -10.15 -14.94
N SER A 223 -8.79 -10.10 -16.21
CA SER A 223 -10.17 -9.81 -16.61
C SER A 223 -11.18 -10.89 -16.17
N ALA A 224 -10.75 -12.14 -16.01
CA ALA A 224 -11.58 -13.26 -15.58
C ALA A 224 -11.62 -13.41 -14.03
N MET A 225 -10.81 -12.68 -13.29
CA MET A 225 -10.67 -12.83 -11.84
C MET A 225 -12.00 -12.64 -11.10
N THR A 226 -12.80 -11.63 -11.47
CA THR A 226 -14.11 -11.39 -10.85
C THR A 226 -15.09 -12.56 -11.11
N ALA A 227 -15.09 -13.13 -12.31
CA ALA A 227 -15.92 -14.28 -12.63
C ALA A 227 -15.48 -15.51 -11.83
N PHE A 228 -14.18 -15.76 -11.74
CA PHE A 228 -13.63 -16.87 -10.97
C PHE A 228 -13.90 -16.73 -9.46
N ALA A 229 -13.68 -15.55 -8.90
CA ALA A 229 -13.99 -15.28 -7.49
C ALA A 229 -15.48 -15.47 -7.19
N SER A 230 -16.37 -15.08 -8.14
CA SER A 230 -17.81 -15.31 -8.03
C SER A 230 -18.17 -16.79 -8.09
N LEU A 231 -17.49 -17.58 -8.94
CA LEU A 231 -17.67 -19.04 -9.03
C LEU A 231 -17.33 -19.72 -7.70
N VAL A 232 -16.16 -19.42 -7.13
CA VAL A 232 -15.71 -19.95 -5.83
C VAL A 232 -16.65 -19.52 -4.71
N ALA A 233 -17.02 -18.24 -4.68
CA ALA A 233 -17.91 -17.69 -3.66
C ALA A 233 -19.32 -18.31 -3.73
N ALA A 234 -19.89 -18.49 -4.93
CA ALA A 234 -21.20 -19.12 -5.10
C ALA A 234 -21.24 -20.52 -4.49
N GLU A 235 -20.20 -21.32 -4.71
CA GLU A 235 -20.13 -22.69 -4.19
C GLU A 235 -19.89 -22.69 -2.67
N LEU A 236 -18.93 -21.91 -2.17
CA LEU A 236 -18.61 -21.83 -0.74
C LEU A 236 -19.78 -21.31 0.08
N LEU A 237 -20.39 -20.19 -0.34
CA LEU A 237 -21.52 -19.58 0.36
C LEU A 237 -22.78 -20.45 0.31
N SER A 238 -22.98 -21.22 -0.77
CA SER A 238 -24.06 -22.20 -0.86
C SER A 238 -23.86 -23.34 0.15
N LYS A 239 -22.65 -23.94 0.20
CA LYS A 239 -22.33 -25.04 1.11
C LYS A 239 -22.39 -24.64 2.58
N THR A 240 -22.04 -23.38 2.90
CA THR A 240 -22.10 -22.84 4.26
C THR A 240 -23.46 -22.23 4.61
N LYS A 241 -24.42 -22.18 3.69
CA LYS A 241 -25.71 -21.50 3.84
C LYS A 241 -25.58 -20.02 4.25
N ALA A 242 -24.50 -19.36 3.83
CA ALA A 242 -24.17 -17.99 4.19
C ALA A 242 -24.70 -16.93 3.24
N ALA A 243 -25.40 -17.33 2.16
CA ALA A 243 -26.02 -16.43 1.19
C ALA A 243 -27.47 -16.87 0.89
N ASP A 244 -28.33 -15.90 0.57
CA ASP A 244 -29.67 -16.15 0.09
C ASP A 244 -29.71 -16.59 -1.37
N GLY A 245 -30.87 -17.02 -1.84
CA GLY A 245 -31.08 -17.52 -3.21
C GLY A 245 -30.83 -16.45 -4.28
N ALA A 246 -31.13 -15.18 -4.00
CA ALA A 246 -30.94 -14.08 -4.95
C ALA A 246 -29.44 -13.80 -5.17
N LEU A 247 -28.66 -13.71 -4.09
CA LEU A 247 -27.22 -13.55 -4.17
C LEU A 247 -26.56 -14.75 -4.85
N LEU A 248 -26.94 -15.98 -4.50
CA LEU A 248 -26.40 -17.19 -5.14
C LEU A 248 -26.70 -17.23 -6.64
N THR A 249 -27.89 -16.83 -7.07
CA THR A 249 -28.27 -16.74 -8.49
C THR A 249 -27.41 -15.72 -9.21
N HIS A 250 -27.18 -14.55 -8.60
CA HIS A 250 -26.32 -13.50 -9.15
C HIS A 250 -24.87 -13.97 -9.29
N LEU A 251 -24.31 -14.57 -8.23
CA LEU A 251 -22.93 -15.09 -8.25
C LEU A 251 -22.74 -16.21 -9.29
N LYS A 252 -23.70 -17.12 -9.44
CA LYS A 252 -23.67 -18.15 -10.47
C LYS A 252 -23.67 -17.56 -11.88
N LYS A 253 -24.45 -16.49 -12.10
CA LYS A 253 -24.48 -15.78 -13.39
C LYS A 253 -23.14 -15.14 -13.70
N LEU A 254 -22.51 -14.46 -12.73
CA LEU A 254 -21.18 -13.88 -12.89
C LEU A 254 -20.10 -14.95 -13.06
N GLY A 255 -20.18 -16.03 -12.29
CA GLY A 255 -19.23 -17.16 -12.34
C GLY A 255 -19.29 -17.99 -13.62
N ALA A 256 -20.34 -17.84 -14.44
CA ALA A 256 -20.46 -18.55 -15.72
C ALA A 256 -19.30 -18.23 -16.68
N GLY A 257 -18.70 -17.03 -16.58
CA GLY A 257 -17.50 -16.62 -17.35
C GLY A 257 -16.20 -17.37 -16.99
N ALA A 258 -16.21 -18.19 -15.92
CA ALA A 258 -15.05 -18.97 -15.50
C ALA A 258 -15.41 -20.47 -15.31
N LYS A 259 -16.46 -20.93 -15.96
CA LYS A 259 -17.03 -22.29 -15.78
C LYS A 259 -16.03 -23.40 -16.12
N GLU A 260 -15.12 -23.18 -17.04
CA GLU A 260 -14.06 -24.14 -17.39
C GLU A 260 -13.17 -24.50 -16.18
N HIS A 261 -13.11 -23.63 -15.17
CA HIS A 261 -12.33 -23.83 -13.94
C HIS A 261 -13.17 -24.42 -12.79
N GLN A 262 -14.40 -24.91 -13.05
CA GLN A 262 -15.31 -25.42 -12.01
C GLN A 262 -14.68 -26.54 -11.16
N ALA A 263 -13.99 -27.49 -11.79
CA ALA A 263 -13.37 -28.60 -11.06
C ALA A 263 -12.31 -28.07 -10.06
N TRP A 264 -11.44 -27.16 -10.51
CA TRP A 264 -10.42 -26.54 -9.65
C TRP A 264 -11.05 -25.74 -8.50
N ALA A 265 -12.10 -24.99 -8.79
CA ALA A 265 -12.84 -24.21 -7.79
C ALA A 265 -13.48 -25.13 -6.73
N SER A 266 -14.12 -26.24 -7.17
CA SER A 266 -14.80 -27.17 -6.28
C SER A 266 -13.84 -27.90 -5.34
N GLU A 267 -12.68 -28.35 -5.83
CA GLU A 267 -11.63 -28.95 -5.00
C GLU A 267 -11.07 -27.95 -4.00
N THR A 268 -10.82 -26.72 -4.44
CA THR A 268 -10.35 -25.66 -3.55
C THR A 268 -11.37 -25.36 -2.44
N VAL A 269 -12.65 -25.23 -2.78
CA VAL A 269 -13.73 -24.99 -1.81
C VAL A 269 -13.84 -26.15 -0.83
N ALA A 270 -13.76 -27.40 -1.33
CA ALA A 270 -13.81 -28.58 -0.46
C ALA A 270 -12.66 -28.59 0.56
N ASP A 271 -11.43 -28.25 0.11
CA ASP A 271 -10.27 -28.21 1.03
C ASP A 271 -10.33 -27.03 2.01
N LEU A 272 -10.80 -25.85 1.58
CA LEU A 272 -11.05 -24.71 2.50
C LEU A 272 -12.07 -25.09 3.58
N LEU A 273 -13.16 -25.74 3.20
CA LEU A 273 -14.22 -26.19 4.12
C LEU A 273 -13.79 -27.36 5.00
N SER A 274 -12.75 -28.11 4.64
CA SER A 274 -12.17 -29.16 5.49
C SER A 274 -11.51 -28.61 6.76
N ARG A 275 -11.15 -27.33 6.77
CA ARG A 275 -10.45 -26.64 7.85
C ARG A 275 -11.07 -25.26 8.16
N PRO A 276 -12.38 -25.20 8.51
CA PRO A 276 -13.01 -23.92 8.87
C PRO A 276 -12.26 -23.29 10.04
N LYS A 277 -12.23 -21.95 10.12
CA LYS A 277 -11.44 -21.17 11.08
C LYS A 277 -9.91 -21.25 10.92
N GLN A 278 -9.40 -22.19 10.12
CA GLN A 278 -7.97 -22.31 9.77
C GLN A 278 -7.73 -22.08 8.27
N SER A 279 -8.76 -21.67 7.54
CA SER A 279 -8.69 -21.28 6.15
C SER A 279 -8.72 -19.76 6.02
N VAL A 280 -8.16 -19.20 4.93
CA VAL A 280 -8.23 -17.78 4.61
C VAL A 280 -8.30 -17.58 3.11
N VAL A 281 -9.07 -16.58 2.70
CA VAL A 281 -9.14 -16.09 1.30
C VAL A 281 -8.57 -14.68 1.26
N LEU A 282 -7.56 -14.46 0.44
CA LEU A 282 -6.89 -13.18 0.25
C LEU A 282 -7.18 -12.68 -1.16
N ALA A 283 -7.46 -11.39 -1.30
CA ALA A 283 -7.61 -10.71 -2.58
C ALA A 283 -6.51 -9.66 -2.74
N GLY A 284 -5.88 -9.59 -3.91
CA GLY A 284 -4.87 -8.58 -4.23
C GLY A 284 -5.43 -7.17 -4.08
N SER A 285 -4.62 -6.25 -3.55
CA SER A 285 -5.04 -4.87 -3.27
C SER A 285 -5.45 -4.07 -4.51
N HIS A 286 -5.03 -4.51 -5.69
CA HIS A 286 -5.36 -3.91 -6.99
C HIS A 286 -6.67 -4.44 -7.59
N LEU A 287 -7.25 -5.51 -7.02
CA LEU A 287 -8.46 -6.11 -7.55
C LEU A 287 -9.71 -5.27 -7.26
N PRO A 288 -10.75 -5.37 -8.13
CA PRO A 288 -11.99 -4.63 -7.96
C PRO A 288 -12.66 -4.90 -6.60
N LYS A 289 -13.48 -3.92 -6.15
CA LYS A 289 -14.21 -4.00 -4.87
C LYS A 289 -15.06 -5.26 -4.72
N GLU A 290 -15.60 -5.75 -5.83
CA GLU A 290 -16.41 -6.97 -5.88
C GLU A 290 -15.62 -8.17 -5.38
N VAL A 291 -14.36 -8.32 -5.83
CA VAL A 291 -13.48 -9.41 -5.38
C VAL A 291 -13.09 -9.24 -3.91
N GLN A 292 -12.85 -8.01 -3.45
CA GLN A 292 -12.57 -7.72 -2.04
C GLN A 292 -13.76 -8.10 -1.15
N LEU A 293 -14.98 -7.77 -1.58
CA LEU A 293 -16.23 -8.12 -0.87
C LEU A 293 -16.48 -9.64 -0.87
N LEU A 294 -16.20 -10.32 -1.98
CA LEU A 294 -16.31 -11.77 -2.06
C LEU A 294 -15.32 -12.46 -1.13
N ALA A 295 -14.07 -11.99 -1.08
CA ALA A 295 -13.06 -12.50 -0.14
C ALA A 295 -13.52 -12.29 1.32
N TYR A 296 -14.04 -11.11 1.66
CA TYR A 296 -14.61 -10.85 2.97
C TYR A 296 -15.76 -11.79 3.30
N ALA A 297 -16.73 -11.96 2.38
CA ALA A 297 -17.89 -12.84 2.58
C ALA A 297 -17.47 -14.31 2.77
N MET A 298 -16.51 -14.80 1.99
CA MET A 298 -15.96 -16.14 2.11
C MET A 298 -15.23 -16.33 3.45
N ASN A 299 -14.43 -15.35 3.88
CA ASN A 299 -13.75 -15.39 5.17
C ASN A 299 -14.74 -15.40 6.36
N ARG A 300 -15.84 -14.62 6.24
CA ARG A 300 -16.92 -14.65 7.22
C ARG A 300 -17.60 -16.00 7.28
N ALA A 301 -17.92 -16.59 6.13
CA ALA A 301 -18.57 -17.90 6.03
C ALA A 301 -17.69 -19.05 6.54
N LEU A 302 -16.37 -18.96 6.38
CA LEU A 302 -15.38 -19.89 6.91
C LEU A 302 -15.13 -19.73 8.41
N GLY A 303 -15.63 -18.65 9.04
CA GLY A 303 -15.31 -18.29 10.41
C GLY A 303 -13.84 -17.87 10.60
N SER A 304 -13.23 -17.33 9.56
CA SER A 304 -11.81 -16.96 9.50
C SER A 304 -11.51 -15.66 10.23
N ILE A 305 -12.51 -14.76 10.33
CA ILE A 305 -12.36 -13.43 10.95
C ILE A 305 -12.03 -13.59 12.43
N GLY A 306 -10.98 -12.93 12.88
CA GLY A 306 -10.45 -13.07 14.25
C GLY A 306 -9.52 -14.27 14.43
N GLN A 307 -9.47 -15.23 13.50
CA GLN A 307 -8.67 -16.44 13.55
C GLN A 307 -7.46 -16.39 12.61
N THR A 308 -7.72 -16.35 11.31
CA THR A 308 -6.68 -16.34 10.25
C THR A 308 -6.58 -15.00 9.53
N ILE A 309 -7.53 -14.09 9.76
CA ILE A 309 -7.55 -12.74 9.21
C ILE A 309 -8.29 -11.79 10.15
N ASP A 310 -7.79 -10.58 10.29
CA ASP A 310 -8.51 -9.47 10.91
C ASP A 310 -8.86 -8.42 9.85
N TYR A 311 -9.91 -7.66 10.13
CA TYR A 311 -10.28 -6.47 9.37
C TYR A 311 -10.22 -5.28 10.32
N ILE A 312 -9.30 -4.35 10.07
CA ILE A 312 -9.04 -3.19 10.92
C ILE A 312 -9.41 -1.90 10.19
N GLU A 313 -10.01 -0.95 10.88
CA GLU A 313 -10.24 0.37 10.33
C GLU A 313 -8.92 1.09 10.09
N THR A 314 -8.85 1.80 8.96
CA THR A 314 -7.68 2.59 8.57
C THR A 314 -8.06 4.02 8.32
N ASN A 315 -7.13 4.94 8.57
CA ASN A 315 -7.33 6.36 8.35
C ASN A 315 -6.84 6.73 6.94
N HIS A 316 -7.75 7.19 6.10
CA HIS A 316 -7.45 7.76 4.78
C HIS A 316 -7.97 9.18 4.70
N THR A 317 -7.48 9.96 3.75
CA THR A 317 -8.06 11.26 3.43
C THR A 317 -8.95 11.15 2.19
N ASP A 318 -9.97 12.00 2.11
CA ASP A 318 -10.81 12.12 0.92
C ASP A 318 -10.18 13.02 -0.16
N GLY A 319 -9.08 13.70 0.17
CA GLY A 319 -8.39 14.62 -0.73
C GLY A 319 -7.54 13.88 -1.77
N SER A 320 -8.02 13.78 -3.01
CA SER A 320 -7.26 13.28 -4.16
C SER A 320 -6.47 14.39 -4.86
N ILE A 321 -5.50 14.00 -5.67
CA ILE A 321 -4.73 14.97 -6.49
C ILE A 321 -5.62 15.67 -7.52
N ASP A 322 -6.67 15.03 -8.04
CA ASP A 322 -7.65 15.64 -8.94
C ASP A 322 -8.46 16.73 -8.23
N SER A 323 -8.86 16.48 -6.98
CA SER A 323 -9.57 17.48 -6.17
C SER A 323 -8.65 18.66 -5.83
N LEU A 324 -7.37 18.43 -5.57
CA LEU A 324 -6.37 19.48 -5.42
C LEU A 324 -6.26 20.33 -6.70
N ALA A 325 -6.11 19.70 -7.87
CA ALA A 325 -5.99 20.40 -9.14
C ALA A 325 -7.22 21.28 -9.42
N LYS A 326 -8.42 20.77 -9.12
CA LYS A 326 -9.65 21.54 -9.23
C LYS A 326 -9.64 22.77 -8.33
N LEU A 327 -9.31 22.62 -7.05
CA LEU A 327 -9.29 23.74 -6.10
C LEU A 327 -8.24 24.80 -6.43
N VAL A 328 -7.11 24.40 -7.04
CA VAL A 328 -6.12 25.36 -7.56
C VAL A 328 -6.71 26.10 -8.77
N LYS A 329 -7.38 25.41 -9.70
CA LYS A 329 -8.05 26.05 -10.84
C LYS A 329 -9.11 27.08 -10.40
N ASP A 330 -9.87 26.75 -9.37
CA ASP A 330 -10.94 27.59 -8.83
C ASP A 330 -10.42 28.74 -7.94
N GLY A 331 -9.10 28.82 -7.69
CA GLY A 331 -8.48 29.88 -6.86
C GLY A 331 -8.72 29.71 -5.35
N GLU A 332 -9.20 28.55 -4.91
CA GLU A 332 -9.36 28.22 -3.50
C GLU A 332 -8.03 27.80 -2.83
N ILE A 333 -7.06 27.32 -3.63
CA ILE A 333 -5.69 27.03 -3.21
C ILE A 333 -4.75 27.93 -4.02
N GLU A 334 -3.92 28.67 -3.29
CA GLU A 334 -2.90 29.57 -3.86
C GLU A 334 -1.49 29.20 -3.37
N ARG A 335 -1.39 28.34 -2.36
CA ARG A 335 -0.13 27.91 -1.74
C ARG A 335 -0.08 26.41 -1.63
N LEU A 336 1.00 25.80 -2.12
CA LEU A 336 1.16 24.35 -2.16
C LEU A 336 2.43 23.91 -1.43
N ILE A 337 2.27 23.03 -0.46
CA ILE A 337 3.36 22.33 0.23
C ILE A 337 3.38 20.89 -0.27
N ILE A 338 4.52 20.44 -0.80
CA ILE A 338 4.70 19.06 -1.29
C ILE A 338 5.70 18.34 -0.38
N LEU A 339 5.25 17.27 0.29
CA LEU A 339 6.10 16.45 1.15
C LEU A 339 6.41 15.10 0.51
N GLY A 340 7.56 15.03 -0.14
CA GLY A 340 8.00 13.84 -0.89
C GLY A 340 7.27 13.65 -2.22
N GLY A 341 7.58 12.54 -2.88
CA GLY A 341 7.02 12.18 -4.17
C GLY A 341 7.42 13.12 -5.32
N ASN A 342 6.98 12.78 -6.53
CA ASN A 342 7.13 13.62 -7.72
C ASN A 342 5.78 13.71 -8.46
N PRO A 343 4.79 14.44 -7.91
CA PRO A 343 3.44 14.49 -8.46
C PRO A 343 3.41 15.04 -9.89
N VAL A 344 4.29 15.96 -10.24
CA VAL A 344 4.35 16.52 -11.61
C VAL A 344 4.68 15.44 -12.63
N TYR A 345 5.68 14.61 -12.35
CA TYR A 345 6.05 13.49 -13.21
C TYR A 345 4.94 12.43 -13.27
N HIS A 346 4.43 12.05 -12.11
CA HIS A 346 3.48 10.93 -11.97
C HIS A 346 2.12 11.22 -12.62
N THR A 347 1.72 12.50 -12.73
CA THR A 347 0.39 12.88 -13.20
C THR A 347 0.40 13.65 -14.52
N LYS A 348 1.54 13.72 -15.20
CA LYS A 348 1.73 14.46 -16.44
C LYS A 348 0.69 14.16 -17.53
N GLY A 349 0.17 12.90 -17.54
CA GLY A 349 -0.81 12.47 -18.54
C GLY A 349 -2.23 13.03 -18.35
N PHE A 350 -2.56 13.58 -17.16
CA PHE A 350 -3.92 14.02 -16.85
C PHE A 350 -4.00 15.34 -16.05
N ILE A 351 -2.89 15.86 -15.51
CA ILE A 351 -2.82 17.17 -14.86
C ILE A 351 -1.83 18.06 -15.60
N ASN A 352 -2.31 19.23 -16.07
CA ASN A 352 -1.45 20.26 -16.66
C ASN A 352 -0.86 21.15 -15.55
N TRP A 353 0.28 20.73 -15.01
CA TRP A 353 0.98 21.45 -13.95
C TRP A 353 1.55 22.78 -14.38
N GLU A 354 1.87 22.96 -15.66
CA GLU A 354 2.35 24.23 -16.19
C GLU A 354 1.28 25.34 -16.08
N GLU A 355 0.02 25.00 -16.35
CA GLU A 355 -1.09 25.92 -16.15
C GLU A 355 -1.45 26.11 -14.68
N LEU A 356 -1.43 25.04 -13.88
CA LEU A 356 -1.75 25.13 -12.47
C LEU A 356 -0.73 25.98 -11.71
N SER A 357 0.56 25.84 -12.02
CA SER A 357 1.63 26.61 -11.35
C SER A 357 1.48 28.13 -11.52
N LYS A 358 0.91 28.58 -12.64
CA LYS A 358 0.64 30.02 -12.87
C LYS A 358 -0.39 30.63 -11.90
N LYS A 359 -1.21 29.78 -11.28
CA LYS A 359 -2.22 30.17 -10.27
C LYS A 359 -1.72 30.05 -8.85
N LEU A 360 -0.58 29.38 -8.63
CA LEU A 360 0.04 29.24 -7.33
C LEU A 360 0.97 30.43 -7.06
N LYS A 361 0.77 31.08 -5.93
CA LYS A 361 1.62 32.21 -5.47
C LYS A 361 2.86 31.71 -4.76
N TYR A 362 2.77 30.53 -4.13
CA TYR A 362 3.86 29.96 -3.37
C TYR A 362 3.85 28.43 -3.47
N VAL A 363 5.01 27.85 -3.76
CA VAL A 363 5.22 26.40 -3.74
C VAL A 363 6.48 26.10 -2.95
N VAL A 364 6.38 25.19 -2.01
CA VAL A 364 7.55 24.65 -1.28
C VAL A 364 7.52 23.12 -1.35
N ARG A 365 8.67 22.54 -1.64
CA ARG A 365 8.82 21.08 -1.73
C ARG A 365 9.92 20.59 -0.81
N LEU A 366 9.63 19.52 -0.07
CA LEU A 366 10.62 18.70 0.64
C LEU A 366 10.87 17.44 -0.20
N GLY A 367 12.08 17.31 -0.74
CA GLY A 367 12.52 16.18 -1.56
C GLY A 367 14.01 15.94 -1.43
N SER A 368 14.48 14.78 -1.85
CA SER A 368 15.91 14.39 -1.84
C SER A 368 16.68 14.87 -3.06
N SER A 369 15.99 15.24 -4.14
CA SER A 369 16.56 15.66 -5.42
C SER A 369 15.78 16.84 -6.01
N ILE A 370 16.36 17.52 -6.98
CA ILE A 370 15.67 18.54 -7.79
C ILE A 370 15.10 17.83 -9.02
N ASP A 371 13.80 17.65 -9.04
CA ASP A 371 13.06 16.94 -10.08
C ASP A 371 11.98 17.83 -10.71
N GLU A 372 11.06 17.26 -11.52
CA GLU A 372 9.99 17.97 -12.21
C GLU A 372 9.07 18.73 -11.25
N SER A 373 8.77 18.15 -10.07
CA SER A 373 7.95 18.82 -9.06
C SER A 373 8.68 20.00 -8.38
N SER A 374 9.97 20.10 -8.55
CA SER A 374 10.74 21.27 -8.13
C SER A 374 10.67 22.42 -9.14
N GLN A 375 10.16 22.17 -10.36
CA GLN A 375 10.09 23.15 -11.45
C GLN A 375 8.78 23.95 -11.50
N ILE A 376 7.82 23.65 -10.67
CA ILE A 376 6.52 24.34 -10.58
C ILE A 376 6.49 25.46 -9.56
#